data_716d3fdf3aa8221d3451d7dd7f3aa6ab
#
_entry.id   716d3fdf3aa8221d3451d7dd7f3aa6ab
#
_cell.length_a   1.000
_cell.length_b   1.000
_cell.length_c   1.000
_cell.angle_alpha   90.00
_cell.angle_beta   90.00
_cell.angle_gamma   90.00
#
_symmetry.space_group_name_H-M   'P 1'
#
loop_
_entity.id
_entity.type
_entity.pdbx_description
1 polymer ?
#
loop_
_entity_poly.entity_id
_entity_poly.type
_entity_poly.pdbx_seq_one_letter_code
_entity_poly.pdbx_strand_id
1 'polypeptide(L)'
;MMHIDPYEKKFMVIGVVVLVIFAVSITIAGFMLGIQVPSPSQLIDPNTVASEGPFSDPGLKELSPGNFELYIRAEASPWRFYPDEVSVPVGATVTFKVTSADVQHGFKLQDTNINFMVLPGQVSTLTYTFDEPGQYFYICTEYCGVGHQNMYGVITVE
;
A
#
# COMPACT_ATOMS: atom_id res chain seq x y z
N MET A 1 33.36 -18.42 37.32
CA MET A 1 32.60 -19.18 36.29
C MET A 1 31.12 -19.13 36.67
N MET A 2 30.28 -18.55 35.84
CA MET A 2 28.83 -18.46 36.11
C MET A 2 28.20 -19.87 35.95
N HIS A 3 27.59 -20.42 36.99
CA HIS A 3 26.95 -21.71 36.95
C HIS A 3 25.50 -21.49 36.48
N ILE A 4 25.17 -21.95 35.26
CA ILE A 4 23.83 -21.89 34.70
C ILE A 4 23.09 -23.16 35.11
N ASP A 5 21.90 -23.00 35.74
CA ASP A 5 21.05 -24.11 36.15
C ASP A 5 20.60 -24.94 34.93
N PRO A 6 20.53 -26.28 35.01
CA PRO A 6 20.10 -27.12 33.89
C PRO A 6 18.69 -26.80 33.34
N TYR A 7 17.77 -26.35 34.18
CA TYR A 7 16.43 -25.95 33.76
C TYR A 7 16.45 -24.62 33.01
N GLU A 8 17.29 -23.66 33.47
CA GLU A 8 17.51 -22.39 32.80
C GLU A 8 18.12 -22.61 31.41
N LYS A 9 19.09 -23.49 31.26
CA LYS A 9 19.66 -23.90 29.99
C LYS A 9 18.60 -24.50 29.04
N LYS A 10 17.75 -25.40 29.55
CA LYS A 10 16.65 -25.98 28.76
C LYS A 10 15.67 -24.91 28.30
N PHE A 11 15.29 -23.98 29.18
CA PHE A 11 14.40 -22.87 28.86
C PHE A 11 15.00 -21.99 27.76
N MET A 12 16.27 -21.63 27.87
CA MET A 12 16.95 -20.83 26.83
C MET A 12 16.96 -21.54 25.46
N VAL A 13 17.26 -22.86 25.45
CA VAL A 13 17.25 -23.64 24.20
C VAL A 13 15.86 -23.69 23.58
N ILE A 14 14.82 -23.95 24.37
CA ILE A 14 13.43 -23.97 23.91
C ILE A 14 13.04 -22.59 23.39
N GLY A 15 13.39 -21.51 24.10
CA GLY A 15 13.13 -20.15 23.68
C GLY A 15 13.76 -19.82 22.31
N VAL A 16 15.02 -20.18 22.11
CA VAL A 16 15.69 -19.98 20.82
C VAL A 16 15.03 -20.79 19.71
N VAL A 17 14.67 -22.06 19.96
CA VAL A 17 13.98 -22.90 18.97
C VAL A 17 12.64 -22.30 18.58
N VAL A 18 11.84 -21.83 19.53
CA VAL A 18 10.54 -21.18 19.27
C VAL A 18 10.72 -19.92 18.44
N LEU A 19 11.71 -19.07 18.78
CA LEU A 19 12.00 -17.84 18.03
C LEU A 19 12.44 -18.15 16.60
N VAL A 20 13.26 -19.17 16.37
CA VAL A 20 13.67 -19.60 15.03
C VAL A 20 12.48 -20.09 14.22
N ILE A 21 11.62 -20.95 14.80
CA ILE A 21 10.41 -21.44 14.13
C ILE A 21 9.50 -20.26 13.76
N PHE A 22 9.31 -19.30 14.67
CA PHE A 22 8.50 -18.12 14.42
C PHE A 22 9.07 -17.24 13.30
N ALA A 23 10.37 -16.97 13.32
CA ALA A 23 11.05 -16.20 12.28
C ALA A 23 10.93 -16.86 10.90
N VAL A 24 11.13 -18.18 10.82
CA VAL A 24 10.97 -18.97 9.59
C VAL A 24 9.52 -18.91 9.09
N SER A 25 8.55 -19.09 10.00
CA SER A 25 7.12 -19.04 9.65
C SER A 25 6.70 -17.69 9.09
N ILE A 26 7.12 -16.58 9.70
CA ILE A 26 6.82 -15.23 9.21
C ILE A 26 7.48 -15.00 7.85
N THR A 27 8.72 -15.42 7.68
CA THR A 27 9.44 -15.27 6.42
C THR A 27 8.74 -16.00 5.28
N ILE A 28 8.38 -17.28 5.50
CA ILE A 28 7.64 -18.08 4.51
C ILE A 28 6.29 -17.44 4.22
N ALA A 29 5.53 -17.02 5.23
CA ALA A 29 4.24 -16.36 5.04
C ALA A 29 4.38 -15.06 4.25
N GLY A 30 5.40 -14.25 4.53
CA GLY A 30 5.69 -13.02 3.81
C GLY A 30 5.90 -13.25 2.31
N PHE A 31 6.68 -14.27 1.94
CA PHE A 31 6.90 -14.62 0.54
C PHE A 31 5.65 -15.20 -0.13
N MET A 32 4.93 -16.12 0.54
CA MET A 32 3.75 -16.77 -0.03
C MET A 32 2.57 -15.80 -0.22
N LEU A 33 2.43 -14.81 0.65
CA LEU A 33 1.39 -13.79 0.56
C LEU A 33 1.80 -12.60 -0.30
N GLY A 34 3.01 -12.60 -0.85
CA GLY A 34 3.51 -11.50 -1.68
C GLY A 34 3.52 -10.16 -0.95
N ILE A 35 3.85 -10.16 0.36
CA ILE A 35 3.87 -8.93 1.16
C ILE A 35 4.96 -8.00 0.63
N GLN A 36 4.55 -6.82 0.19
CA GLN A 36 5.44 -5.76 -0.26
C GLN A 36 5.62 -4.73 0.86
N VAL A 37 6.84 -4.27 1.06
CA VAL A 37 7.12 -3.15 1.96
C VAL A 37 7.06 -1.87 1.13
N PRO A 38 6.05 -1.01 1.35
CA PRO A 38 5.97 0.25 0.64
C PRO A 38 7.17 1.13 1.04
N SER A 39 7.81 1.71 0.06
CA SER A 39 8.84 2.70 0.31
C SER A 39 8.56 3.97 -0.49
N PRO A 40 8.93 5.16 0.02
CA PRO A 40 8.82 6.38 -0.77
C PRO A 40 9.75 6.26 -1.98
N SER A 41 9.14 6.22 -3.17
CA SER A 41 9.89 6.10 -4.42
C SER A 41 10.42 7.45 -4.92
N GLN A 42 9.79 8.53 -4.46
CA GLN A 42 10.10 9.91 -4.89
C GLN A 42 9.65 10.90 -3.82
N LEU A 43 10.40 12.01 -3.70
CA LEU A 43 9.98 13.21 -2.96
C LEU A 43 9.36 14.22 -3.94
N ILE A 44 8.28 14.85 -3.51
CA ILE A 44 7.55 15.87 -4.27
C ILE A 44 7.16 17.03 -3.36
N ASP A 45 6.90 18.21 -3.93
CA ASP A 45 6.38 19.35 -3.16
C ASP A 45 4.85 19.21 -3.00
N PRO A 46 4.32 19.04 -1.79
CA PRO A 46 2.88 18.92 -1.57
C PRO A 46 2.11 20.19 -1.93
N ASN A 47 2.75 21.36 -1.97
CA ASN A 47 2.09 22.62 -2.31
C ASN A 47 1.82 22.76 -3.83
N THR A 48 2.60 22.08 -4.67
CA THR A 48 2.46 22.15 -6.14
C THR A 48 1.91 20.86 -6.76
N VAL A 49 1.79 19.78 -5.98
CA VAL A 49 1.39 18.45 -6.48
C VAL A 49 0.03 18.43 -7.19
N ALA A 50 -0.89 19.31 -6.81
CA ALA A 50 -2.20 19.45 -7.46
C ALA A 50 -2.17 20.26 -8.75
N SER A 51 -1.11 21.02 -9.00
CA SER A 51 -0.99 21.91 -10.16
C SER A 51 0.13 21.53 -11.13
N GLU A 52 1.08 20.70 -10.69
CA GLU A 52 2.26 20.35 -11.47
C GLU A 52 2.54 18.85 -11.45
N GLY A 53 3.18 18.36 -12.53
CA GLY A 53 3.60 16.99 -12.65
C GLY A 53 2.45 15.98 -12.84
N PRO A 54 2.72 14.67 -12.68
CA PRO A 54 1.76 13.63 -13.04
C PRO A 54 0.53 13.55 -12.11
N PHE A 55 0.59 14.16 -10.93
CA PHE A 55 -0.51 14.20 -9.96
C PHE A 55 -1.43 15.42 -10.15
N SER A 56 -1.11 16.37 -11.02
CA SER A 56 -2.02 17.45 -11.41
C SER A 56 -3.17 16.93 -12.29
N ASP A 57 -2.88 15.89 -13.09
CA ASP A 57 -3.84 15.13 -13.88
C ASP A 57 -3.72 13.64 -13.53
N PRO A 58 -4.22 13.25 -12.34
CA PRO A 58 -4.09 11.88 -11.84
C PRO A 58 -4.97 10.92 -12.64
N GLY A 59 -4.54 9.67 -12.76
CA GLY A 59 -5.24 8.68 -13.56
C GLY A 59 -4.35 7.54 -13.99
N LEU A 60 -4.93 6.64 -14.79
CA LEU A 60 -4.27 5.47 -15.33
C LEU A 60 -3.46 5.83 -16.57
N LYS A 61 -2.22 5.38 -16.63
CA LYS A 61 -1.31 5.54 -17.78
C LYS A 61 -0.76 4.18 -18.19
N GLU A 62 -0.99 3.77 -19.43
CA GLU A 62 -0.40 2.57 -19.97
C GLU A 62 1.07 2.83 -20.36
N LEU A 63 1.99 2.01 -19.85
CA LEU A 63 3.41 2.06 -20.16
C LEU A 63 3.79 1.09 -21.28
N SER A 64 3.16 -0.07 -21.29
CA SER A 64 3.30 -1.13 -22.28
C SER A 64 2.09 -2.04 -22.19
N PRO A 65 1.80 -2.89 -23.20
CA PRO A 65 0.64 -3.76 -23.16
C PRO A 65 0.51 -4.53 -21.85
N GLY A 66 -0.59 -4.31 -21.14
CA GLY A 66 -0.89 -4.94 -19.85
C GLY A 66 -0.18 -4.35 -18.62
N ASN A 67 0.69 -3.35 -18.78
CA ASN A 67 1.39 -2.70 -17.67
C ASN A 67 1.01 -1.23 -17.55
N PHE A 68 0.52 -0.85 -16.37
CA PHE A 68 -0.02 0.48 -16.13
C PHE A 68 0.64 1.14 -14.91
N GLU A 69 0.69 2.46 -14.91
CA GLU A 69 0.89 3.28 -13.71
C GLU A 69 -0.42 3.99 -13.37
N LEU A 70 -0.85 3.87 -12.14
CA LEU A 70 -2.02 4.58 -11.61
C LEU A 70 -1.57 5.65 -10.65
N TYR A 71 -1.68 6.91 -11.08
CA TYR A 71 -1.39 8.07 -10.26
C TYR A 71 -2.63 8.45 -9.46
N ILE A 72 -2.53 8.46 -8.14
CA ILE A 72 -3.62 8.82 -7.23
C ILE A 72 -3.16 9.95 -6.31
N ARG A 73 -3.96 11.01 -6.23
CA ARG A 73 -3.81 12.09 -5.29
C ARG A 73 -4.92 12.03 -4.24
N ALA A 74 -4.54 12.05 -2.94
CA ALA A 74 -5.44 12.07 -1.80
C ALA A 74 -5.60 13.50 -1.27
N GLU A 75 -6.83 13.91 -0.95
CA GLU A 75 -7.15 15.22 -0.39
C GLU A 75 -8.21 15.11 0.71
N ALA A 76 -7.99 15.82 1.84
CA ALA A 76 -8.94 15.91 2.96
C ALA A 76 -10.01 16.99 2.77
N SER A 77 -9.98 17.72 1.68
CA SER A 77 -11.03 18.67 1.28
C SER A 77 -11.22 18.58 -0.22
N PRO A 78 -12.16 17.74 -0.67
CA PRO A 78 -13.39 17.23 -0.03
C PRO A 78 -13.36 15.77 0.50
N TRP A 79 -12.30 15.23 1.00
CA TRP A 79 -12.10 13.82 1.42
C TRP A 79 -12.27 12.84 0.27
N ARG A 80 -11.40 12.96 -0.71
CA ARG A 80 -11.48 12.20 -1.95
C ARG A 80 -10.12 11.75 -2.42
N PHE A 81 -10.10 10.62 -3.11
CA PHE A 81 -9.01 10.22 -4.00
C PHE A 81 -9.30 10.73 -5.41
N TYR A 82 -8.26 11.14 -6.12
CA TYR A 82 -8.33 11.52 -7.52
C TYR A 82 -7.37 10.63 -8.32
N PRO A 83 -7.87 9.83 -9.29
CA PRO A 83 -9.29 9.55 -9.54
C PRO A 83 -9.89 8.71 -8.43
N ASP A 84 -11.22 8.64 -8.33
CA ASP A 84 -11.97 7.74 -7.46
C ASP A 84 -12.63 6.58 -8.22
N GLU A 85 -12.61 6.61 -9.55
CA GLU A 85 -13.07 5.52 -10.42
C GLU A 85 -12.02 5.25 -11.51
N VAL A 86 -11.67 3.98 -11.71
CA VAL A 86 -10.71 3.53 -12.71
C VAL A 86 -11.16 2.20 -13.28
N SER A 87 -10.98 1.99 -14.60
CA SER A 87 -11.16 0.67 -15.24
C SER A 87 -9.82 0.15 -15.75
N VAL A 88 -9.56 -1.15 -15.55
CA VAL A 88 -8.38 -1.86 -16.05
C VAL A 88 -8.78 -3.20 -16.66
N PRO A 89 -8.06 -3.72 -17.67
CA PRO A 89 -8.33 -5.04 -18.20
C PRO A 89 -7.93 -6.15 -17.22
N VAL A 90 -8.60 -7.31 -17.31
CA VAL A 90 -8.16 -8.53 -16.61
C VAL A 90 -6.74 -8.89 -17.01
N GLY A 91 -5.91 -9.26 -16.05
CA GLY A 91 -4.48 -9.54 -16.22
C GLY A 91 -3.59 -8.29 -16.18
N ALA A 92 -4.16 -7.10 -16.01
CA ALA A 92 -3.37 -5.87 -15.90
C ALA A 92 -2.48 -5.85 -14.67
N THR A 93 -1.22 -5.50 -14.86
CA THR A 93 -0.29 -5.18 -13.78
C THR A 93 -0.24 -3.68 -13.58
N VAL A 94 -0.71 -3.23 -12.42
CA VAL A 94 -0.83 -1.81 -12.07
C VAL A 94 0.18 -1.45 -10.99
N THR A 95 1.04 -0.49 -11.30
CA THR A 95 1.91 0.16 -10.33
C THR A 95 1.21 1.39 -9.78
N PHE A 96 0.74 1.30 -8.55
CA PHE A 96 0.15 2.41 -7.82
C PHE A 96 1.23 3.42 -7.45
N LYS A 97 0.99 4.68 -7.74
CA LYS A 97 1.77 5.84 -7.30
C LYS A 97 0.82 6.79 -6.58
N VAL A 98 0.91 6.82 -5.26
CA VAL A 98 -0.06 7.52 -4.42
C VAL A 98 0.64 8.57 -3.57
N THR A 99 0.07 9.75 -3.51
CA THR A 99 0.55 10.86 -2.69
C THR A 99 -0.59 11.64 -2.09
N SER A 100 -0.28 12.48 -1.10
CA SER A 100 -1.21 13.42 -0.50
C SER A 100 -0.85 14.86 -0.86
N ALA A 101 -1.88 15.69 -1.09
CA ALA A 101 -1.72 17.13 -1.29
C ALA A 101 -1.81 17.93 0.03
N ASP A 102 -2.22 17.31 1.14
CA ASP A 102 -2.54 18.05 2.38
C ASP A 102 -2.09 17.34 3.66
N VAL A 103 -2.84 16.35 4.14
CA VAL A 103 -2.57 15.64 5.39
C VAL A 103 -2.20 14.17 5.12
N GLN A 104 -1.85 13.44 6.17
CA GLN A 104 -1.67 12.01 6.09
C GLN A 104 -2.99 11.31 5.78
N HIS A 105 -2.94 10.34 4.86
CA HIS A 105 -4.00 9.39 4.54
C HIS A 105 -3.46 7.96 4.61
N GLY A 106 -4.35 6.99 4.57
CA GLY A 106 -4.02 5.61 4.26
C GLY A 106 -4.58 5.23 2.90
N PHE A 107 -4.05 4.19 2.30
CA PHE A 107 -4.56 3.59 1.08
C PHE A 107 -4.58 2.07 1.24
N LYS A 108 -5.77 1.50 1.27
CA LYS A 108 -5.98 0.05 1.33
C LYS A 108 -6.85 -0.37 0.16
N LEU A 109 -6.31 -1.18 -0.75
CA LEU A 109 -7.10 -1.90 -1.74
C LEU A 109 -7.67 -3.14 -1.07
N GLN A 110 -9.00 -3.21 -0.92
CA GLN A 110 -9.67 -4.30 -0.23
C GLN A 110 -9.42 -5.64 -0.93
N ASP A 111 -9.42 -6.71 -0.15
CA ASP A 111 -9.19 -8.11 -0.60
C ASP A 111 -7.83 -8.34 -1.27
N THR A 112 -6.87 -7.42 -1.07
CA THR A 112 -5.49 -7.53 -1.56
C THR A 112 -4.47 -7.26 -0.46
N ASN A 113 -3.18 -7.48 -0.77
CA ASN A 113 -2.06 -7.11 0.11
C ASN A 113 -1.60 -5.65 -0.05
N ILE A 114 -2.27 -4.84 -0.88
CA ILE A 114 -1.97 -3.42 -1.05
C ILE A 114 -2.51 -2.65 0.15
N ASN A 115 -1.60 -2.14 0.98
CA ASN A 115 -1.91 -1.32 2.15
C ASN A 115 -0.69 -0.48 2.55
N PHE A 116 -0.80 0.83 2.55
CA PHE A 116 0.29 1.74 2.90
C PHE A 116 -0.18 3.11 3.35
N MET A 117 0.71 3.81 4.05
CA MET A 117 0.51 5.21 4.41
C MET A 117 0.76 6.12 3.22
N VAL A 118 -0.03 7.16 3.12
CA VAL A 118 0.07 8.20 2.09
C VAL A 118 0.43 9.52 2.77
N LEU A 119 1.70 9.92 2.64
CA LEU A 119 2.23 11.11 3.30
C LEU A 119 2.37 12.26 2.30
N PRO A 120 2.05 13.51 2.71
CA PRO A 120 2.40 14.67 1.91
C PRO A 120 3.92 14.77 1.72
N GLY A 121 4.33 15.17 0.51
CA GLY A 121 5.75 15.27 0.16
C GLY A 121 6.42 13.96 -0.28
N GLN A 122 5.70 12.83 -0.26
CA GLN A 122 6.22 11.52 -0.65
C GLN A 122 5.29 10.82 -1.63
N VAL A 123 5.86 10.05 -2.55
CA VAL A 123 5.11 9.14 -3.43
C VAL A 123 5.30 7.72 -2.91
N SER A 124 4.24 7.10 -2.42
CA SER A 124 4.21 5.68 -2.05
C SER A 124 3.93 4.83 -3.28
N THR A 125 4.68 3.73 -3.44
CA THR A 125 4.59 2.89 -4.64
C THR A 125 4.44 1.43 -4.25
N LEU A 126 3.44 0.74 -4.81
CA LEU A 126 3.26 -0.72 -4.77
C LEU A 126 2.70 -1.20 -6.11
N THR A 127 2.90 -2.48 -6.42
CA THR A 127 2.42 -3.09 -7.66
C THR A 127 1.49 -4.25 -7.35
N TYR A 128 0.41 -4.37 -8.14
CA TYR A 128 -0.55 -5.46 -8.06
C TYR A 128 -1.01 -5.89 -9.45
N THR A 129 -1.23 -7.20 -9.63
CA THR A 129 -1.79 -7.76 -10.87
C THR A 129 -3.23 -8.20 -10.61
N PHE A 130 -4.15 -7.75 -11.46
CA PHE A 130 -5.57 -8.04 -11.37
C PHE A 130 -5.93 -9.27 -12.21
N ASP A 131 -5.83 -10.46 -11.62
CA ASP A 131 -6.08 -11.72 -12.34
C ASP A 131 -7.57 -12.06 -12.48
N GLU A 132 -8.43 -11.47 -11.65
CA GLU A 132 -9.86 -11.76 -11.61
C GLU A 132 -10.69 -10.51 -11.92
N PRO A 133 -11.78 -10.64 -12.73
CA PRO A 133 -12.68 -9.53 -12.98
C PRO A 133 -13.49 -9.20 -11.72
N GLY A 134 -13.87 -7.93 -11.56
CA GLY A 134 -14.66 -7.50 -10.43
C GLY A 134 -14.44 -6.05 -10.04
N GLN A 135 -15.01 -5.65 -8.91
CA GLN A 135 -14.82 -4.33 -8.33
C GLN A 135 -13.93 -4.42 -7.10
N TYR A 136 -12.84 -3.69 -7.13
CA TYR A 136 -11.86 -3.59 -6.05
C TYR A 136 -11.95 -2.21 -5.44
N PHE A 137 -12.47 -2.13 -4.22
CA PHE A 137 -12.58 -0.86 -3.52
C PHE A 137 -11.27 -0.48 -2.84
N TYR A 138 -10.85 0.76 -2.95
CA TYR A 138 -9.77 1.31 -2.13
C TYR A 138 -10.33 2.36 -1.18
N ILE A 139 -9.88 2.29 0.06
CA ILE A 139 -10.38 3.09 1.17
C ILE A 139 -9.26 3.82 1.89
N CYS A 140 -9.57 4.97 2.47
CA CYS A 140 -8.66 5.63 3.40
C CYS A 140 -8.68 4.91 4.76
N THR A 141 -7.49 4.54 5.27
CA THR A 141 -7.35 3.79 6.53
C THR A 141 -6.74 4.60 7.66
N GLU A 142 -6.29 5.83 7.38
CA GLU A 142 -5.74 6.75 8.38
C GLU A 142 -6.67 7.96 8.55
N TYR A 143 -6.98 8.32 9.80
CA TYR A 143 -7.88 9.44 10.07
C TYR A 143 -7.36 10.75 9.47
N CYS A 144 -8.08 11.27 8.50
CA CYS A 144 -7.73 12.48 7.75
C CYS A 144 -8.75 13.64 7.92
N GLY A 145 -9.68 13.51 8.87
CA GLY A 145 -10.68 14.56 9.18
C GLY A 145 -12.11 14.06 9.20
N VAL A 146 -13.07 14.96 9.29
CA VAL A 146 -14.50 14.65 9.54
C VAL A 146 -15.18 13.85 8.41
N GLY A 147 -14.69 13.92 7.20
CA GLY A 147 -15.20 13.15 6.04
C GLY A 147 -14.46 11.84 5.77
N HIS A 148 -13.51 11.45 6.63
CA HIS A 148 -12.67 10.27 6.47
C HIS A 148 -13.45 9.00 6.10
N GLN A 149 -14.56 8.73 6.74
CA GLN A 149 -15.39 7.53 6.52
C GLN A 149 -16.02 7.45 5.12
N ASN A 150 -16.05 8.55 4.39
CA ASN A 150 -16.61 8.62 3.03
C ASN A 150 -15.52 8.64 1.93
N MET A 151 -14.24 8.52 2.34
CA MET A 151 -13.11 8.60 1.42
C MET A 151 -12.76 7.22 0.86
N TYR A 152 -13.28 6.93 -0.33
CA TYR A 152 -13.04 5.67 -1.05
C TYR A 152 -13.04 5.90 -2.56
N GLY A 153 -12.63 4.88 -3.29
CA GLY A 153 -12.75 4.79 -4.75
C GLY A 153 -12.85 3.33 -5.19
N VAL A 154 -13.00 3.10 -6.49
CA VAL A 154 -13.18 1.77 -7.07
C VAL A 154 -12.34 1.57 -8.32
N ILE A 155 -11.76 0.39 -8.44
CA ILE A 155 -11.15 -0.12 -9.68
C ILE A 155 -12.07 -1.21 -10.22
N THR A 156 -12.58 -1.01 -11.44
CA THR A 156 -13.34 -2.02 -12.16
C THR A 156 -12.38 -2.79 -13.07
N VAL A 157 -12.35 -4.10 -12.90
CA VAL A 157 -11.54 -5.03 -13.70
C VAL A 157 -12.45 -5.76 -14.66
N GLU A 158 -12.27 -5.57 -15.99
CA GLU A 158 -13.15 -6.09 -17.05
C GLU A 158 -12.39 -6.49 -18.34
#